data_819b61f365618f9c6b86bbb8c1865c7e
#
_entry.id   819b61f365618f9c6b86bbb8c1865c7e
#
_cell.length_a   1.000
_cell.length_b   1.000
_cell.length_c   1.000
_cell.angle_alpha   90.00
_cell.angle_beta   90.00
_cell.angle_gamma   90.00
#
_symmetry.space_group_name_H-M   'P 1'
#
loop_
_entity.id
_entity.type
_entity.pdbx_description
1 polymer ?
#
loop_
_entity_poly.entity_id
_entity_poly.type
_entity_poly.pdbx_seq_one_letter_code
_entity_poly.pdbx_strand_id
1 'polypeptide(L)'
;MRVLAFASQKSGAGKTTLAGHVAIQARRAGVASVVLVDTDPDGSLADWCALREGETPKYARAALQDLAAKLDKLRQDGTELVIIDTPPALHAPIDPSIAAADLVAIPTRPCTHDLDAAGATVALVEGHNKPFVFIVNGAAPDAELTPEVVLALAQHGTVATVTIPRHVGFVESMIDGRTVMELPVEASPADDVAKLWDYLANRLPKADGAAAQRPPVVIAVSDPAAASAPAASAPPAAAEAKPANPEAMRRYPRFNYERPATLVVGNGEVDCIVHDISAGGALIRVGRDVKVGETVTLVLNGIGRLPAEVRHREDDRAGLRFVLDPKQQLGLVKNLSAIVATKP
;
A
#
# COMPACT_ATOMS: atom_id res chain seq x y z
N MET A 1 18.50 14.40 -11.81
CA MET A 1 17.33 13.56 -11.43
C MET A 1 17.58 12.96 -10.05
N ARG A 2 16.64 13.07 -9.15
CA ARG A 2 16.65 12.47 -7.80
C ARG A 2 15.68 11.30 -7.77
N VAL A 3 15.98 10.26 -6.99
CA VAL A 3 15.16 9.05 -6.89
C VAL A 3 14.79 8.79 -5.43
N LEU A 4 13.51 8.83 -5.10
CA LEU A 4 12.94 8.49 -3.81
C LEU A 4 12.19 7.16 -3.96
N ALA A 5 12.53 6.14 -3.16
CA ALA A 5 11.79 4.89 -3.16
C ALA A 5 10.96 4.74 -1.87
N PHE A 6 9.69 4.41 -2.00
CA PHE A 6 8.86 3.97 -0.88
C PHE A 6 8.95 2.44 -0.80
N ALA A 7 9.63 1.92 0.23
CA ALA A 7 9.89 0.50 0.39
C ALA A 7 9.45 0.00 1.77
N SER A 8 8.78 -1.12 1.81
CA SER A 8 8.47 -1.85 3.04
C SER A 8 8.08 -3.27 2.66
N GLN A 9 8.61 -4.24 3.38
CA GLN A 9 8.23 -5.64 3.19
C GLN A 9 6.78 -5.90 3.62
N LYS A 10 6.19 -5.01 4.41
CA LYS A 10 4.81 -5.12 4.90
C LYS A 10 3.82 -4.59 3.88
N SER A 11 2.82 -5.43 3.55
CA SER A 11 1.64 -4.98 2.80
C SER A 11 0.80 -4.02 3.66
N GLY A 12 0.22 -2.99 3.04
CA GLY A 12 -0.63 -2.03 3.73
C GLY A 12 0.10 -1.04 4.64
N ALA A 13 1.43 -0.94 4.59
CA ALA A 13 2.20 0.07 5.31
C ALA A 13 1.97 1.51 4.79
N GLY A 14 1.39 1.66 3.59
CA GLY A 14 1.05 2.94 2.97
C GLY A 14 2.03 3.42 1.90
N LYS A 15 2.85 2.53 1.32
CA LYS A 15 3.81 2.86 0.25
C LYS A 15 3.16 3.63 -0.89
N THR A 16 2.20 3.01 -1.56
CA THR A 16 1.46 3.58 -2.69
C THR A 16 0.75 4.88 -2.34
N THR A 17 0.07 4.92 -1.19
CA THR A 17 -0.61 6.13 -0.72
C THR A 17 0.36 7.29 -0.56
N LEU A 18 1.46 7.07 0.16
CA LEU A 18 2.45 8.14 0.39
C LEU A 18 3.21 8.50 -0.89
N ALA A 19 3.51 7.53 -1.77
CA ALA A 19 4.15 7.81 -3.06
C ALA A 19 3.30 8.76 -3.91
N GLY A 20 2.00 8.52 -4.05
CA GLY A 20 1.09 9.39 -4.77
C GLY A 20 0.97 10.78 -4.15
N HIS A 21 0.76 10.86 -2.82
CA HIS A 21 0.62 12.11 -2.09
C HIS A 21 1.90 12.97 -2.15
N VAL A 22 3.06 12.36 -1.91
CA VAL A 22 4.36 13.05 -1.96
C VAL A 22 4.68 13.53 -3.38
N ALA A 23 4.29 12.78 -4.42
CA ALA A 23 4.49 13.19 -5.80
C ALA A 23 3.68 14.46 -6.16
N ILE A 24 2.42 14.51 -5.74
CA ILE A 24 1.58 15.70 -5.91
C ILE A 24 2.14 16.87 -5.12
N GLN A 25 2.54 16.65 -3.86
CA GLN A 25 3.09 17.70 -3.03
C GLN A 25 4.42 18.23 -3.59
N ALA A 26 5.29 17.37 -4.11
CA ALA A 26 6.52 17.79 -4.78
C ALA A 26 6.22 18.72 -5.98
N ARG A 27 5.21 18.41 -6.77
CA ARG A 27 4.75 19.29 -7.87
C ARG A 27 4.24 20.63 -7.34
N ARG A 28 3.42 20.62 -6.27
CA ARG A 28 2.90 21.85 -5.63
C ARG A 28 4.03 22.71 -5.05
N ALA A 29 5.09 22.08 -4.56
CA ALA A 29 6.30 22.73 -4.05
C ALA A 29 7.27 23.20 -5.15
N GLY A 30 6.90 23.11 -6.45
CA GLY A 30 7.65 23.69 -7.56
C GLY A 30 8.63 22.74 -8.27
N VAL A 31 8.65 21.44 -7.98
CA VAL A 31 9.46 20.47 -8.76
C VAL A 31 8.86 20.38 -10.17
N ALA A 32 9.63 20.77 -11.19
CA ALA A 32 9.08 20.96 -12.54
C ALA A 32 8.70 19.64 -13.23
N SER A 33 9.43 18.55 -12.98
CA SER A 33 9.14 17.24 -13.58
C SER A 33 9.20 16.13 -12.55
N VAL A 34 8.03 15.56 -12.22
CA VAL A 34 7.87 14.43 -11.29
C VAL A 34 7.28 13.24 -12.04
N VAL A 35 7.89 12.06 -11.89
CA VAL A 35 7.41 10.79 -12.45
C VAL A 35 7.22 9.79 -11.32
N LEU A 36 6.03 9.23 -11.24
CA LEU A 36 5.72 8.04 -10.42
C LEU A 36 6.09 6.79 -11.21
N VAL A 37 6.94 5.95 -10.64
CA VAL A 37 7.32 4.66 -11.23
C VAL A 37 6.72 3.55 -10.36
N ASP A 38 5.81 2.79 -10.95
CA ASP A 38 5.17 1.65 -10.32
C ASP A 38 5.95 0.38 -10.65
N THR A 39 6.48 -0.28 -9.64
CA THR A 39 7.16 -1.57 -9.77
C THR A 39 6.33 -2.71 -9.17
N ASP A 40 5.13 -2.43 -8.64
CA ASP A 40 4.22 -3.42 -8.09
C ASP A 40 3.40 -4.07 -9.22
N PRO A 41 3.49 -5.41 -9.40
CA PRO A 41 2.68 -6.11 -10.38
C PRO A 41 1.17 -5.98 -10.14
N ASP A 42 0.73 -5.74 -8.89
CA ASP A 42 -0.68 -5.59 -8.54
C ASP A 42 -1.30 -4.29 -9.10
N GLY A 43 -0.47 -3.27 -9.41
CA GLY A 43 -0.89 -2.08 -10.14
C GLY A 43 -1.78 -1.12 -9.37
N SER A 44 -1.74 -1.10 -8.06
CA SER A 44 -2.56 -0.20 -7.23
C SER A 44 -2.30 1.29 -7.53
N LEU A 45 -1.04 1.65 -7.83
CA LEU A 45 -0.68 2.99 -8.24
C LEU A 45 -1.19 3.31 -9.65
N ALA A 46 -1.18 2.33 -10.57
CA ALA A 46 -1.72 2.47 -11.92
C ALA A 46 -3.22 2.79 -11.90
N ASP A 47 -3.97 2.05 -11.10
CA ASP A 47 -5.41 2.27 -10.94
C ASP A 47 -5.71 3.69 -10.42
N TRP A 48 -4.96 4.15 -9.42
CA TRP A 48 -5.10 5.50 -8.89
C TRP A 48 -4.74 6.58 -9.93
N CYS A 49 -3.63 6.38 -10.67
CA CYS A 49 -3.23 7.31 -11.73
C CYS A 49 -4.24 7.38 -12.88
N ALA A 50 -4.90 6.26 -13.22
CA ALA A 50 -5.92 6.22 -14.27
C ALA A 50 -7.19 6.98 -13.91
N LEU A 51 -7.47 7.18 -12.62
CA LEU A 51 -8.63 7.95 -12.14
C LEU A 51 -8.32 9.46 -12.02
N ARG A 52 -7.04 9.86 -12.14
CA ARG A 52 -6.67 11.27 -12.00
C ARG A 52 -7.08 12.07 -13.23
N GLU A 53 -7.62 13.25 -12.95
CA GLU A 53 -7.78 14.30 -13.95
C GLU A 53 -6.47 15.09 -14.07
N GLY A 54 -5.86 15.09 -15.24
CA GLY A 54 -4.62 15.82 -15.51
C GLY A 54 -3.38 14.95 -15.73
N GLU A 55 -2.37 15.52 -16.36
CA GLU A 55 -1.16 14.80 -16.82
C GLU A 55 -0.05 14.69 -15.77
N THR A 56 -0.16 15.33 -14.62
CA THR A 56 0.91 15.42 -13.62
C THR A 56 0.47 14.91 -12.24
N PRO A 57 1.33 14.13 -11.54
CA PRO A 57 2.65 13.62 -11.97
C PRO A 57 2.51 12.62 -13.10
N LYS A 58 3.52 12.51 -13.97
CA LYS A 58 3.56 11.48 -15.00
C LYS A 58 3.66 10.12 -14.33
N TYR A 59 2.98 9.14 -14.92
CA TYR A 59 3.03 7.75 -14.49
C TYR A 59 3.85 6.88 -15.46
N ALA A 60 4.61 5.96 -14.91
CA ALA A 60 5.32 4.95 -15.68
C ALA A 60 5.30 3.62 -14.92
N ARG A 61 5.07 2.53 -15.63
CA ARG A 61 5.25 1.19 -15.08
C ARG A 61 6.62 0.64 -15.49
N ALA A 62 7.28 -0.07 -14.57
CA ALA A 62 8.52 -0.76 -14.87
C ALA A 62 8.55 -2.11 -14.14
N ALA A 63 8.88 -3.17 -14.86
CA ALA A 63 9.29 -4.40 -14.19
C ALA A 63 10.63 -4.17 -13.49
N LEU A 64 10.89 -4.84 -12.38
CA LEU A 64 12.09 -4.62 -11.59
C LEU A 64 13.39 -4.84 -12.38
N GLN A 65 13.40 -5.81 -13.31
CA GLN A 65 14.53 -6.06 -14.20
C GLN A 65 14.79 -4.92 -15.20
N ASP A 66 13.76 -4.16 -15.57
CA ASP A 66 13.83 -3.08 -16.56
C ASP A 66 13.98 -1.70 -15.90
N LEU A 67 13.97 -1.63 -14.56
CA LEU A 67 13.94 -0.39 -13.81
C LEU A 67 15.13 0.51 -14.13
N ALA A 68 16.33 -0.04 -14.22
CA ALA A 68 17.54 0.74 -14.51
C ALA A 68 17.44 1.44 -15.87
N ALA A 69 17.08 0.72 -16.93
CA ALA A 69 16.90 1.28 -18.28
C ALA A 69 15.79 2.34 -18.31
N LYS A 70 14.71 2.10 -17.56
CA LYS A 70 13.61 3.08 -17.43
C LYS A 70 14.08 4.38 -16.77
N LEU A 71 14.86 4.28 -15.69
CA LEU A 71 15.41 5.45 -14.98
C LEU A 71 16.39 6.22 -15.85
N ASP A 72 17.24 5.54 -16.63
CA ASP A 72 18.16 6.20 -17.56
C ASP A 72 17.41 6.98 -18.65
N LYS A 73 16.33 6.42 -19.18
CA LYS A 73 15.46 7.14 -20.12
C LYS A 73 14.83 8.38 -19.47
N LEU A 74 14.26 8.22 -18.27
CA LEU A 74 13.65 9.36 -17.55
C LEU A 74 14.66 10.47 -17.26
N ARG A 75 15.93 10.11 -16.99
CA ARG A 75 17.02 11.07 -16.81
C ARG A 75 17.31 11.84 -18.10
N GLN A 76 17.37 11.12 -19.24
CA GLN A 76 17.55 11.74 -20.57
C GLN A 76 16.39 12.65 -20.93
N ASP A 77 15.16 12.29 -20.54
CA ASP A 77 13.95 13.09 -20.76
C ASP A 77 13.84 14.31 -19.83
N GLY A 78 14.86 14.60 -19.01
CA GLY A 78 14.90 15.77 -18.14
C GLY A 78 14.06 15.67 -16.88
N THR A 79 13.70 14.46 -16.42
CA THR A 79 12.97 14.26 -15.16
C THR A 79 13.80 14.75 -13.97
N GLU A 80 13.21 15.55 -13.08
CA GLU A 80 13.88 16.07 -11.89
C GLU A 80 13.74 15.14 -10.68
N LEU A 81 12.57 14.54 -10.51
CA LEU A 81 12.26 13.64 -9.40
C LEU A 81 11.53 12.39 -9.90
N VAL A 82 12.04 11.24 -9.52
CA VAL A 82 11.35 9.95 -9.64
C VAL A 82 10.95 9.49 -8.25
N ILE A 83 9.70 9.06 -8.11
CA ILE A 83 9.20 8.40 -6.91
C ILE A 83 8.83 6.97 -7.29
N ILE A 84 9.49 6.00 -6.66
CA ILE A 84 9.27 4.57 -6.92
C ILE A 84 8.32 4.02 -5.85
N ASP A 85 7.21 3.44 -6.28
CA ASP A 85 6.36 2.58 -5.46
C ASP A 85 6.79 1.13 -5.63
N THR A 86 7.04 0.44 -4.49
CA THR A 86 7.54 -0.94 -4.52
C THR A 86 6.46 -1.94 -4.10
N PRO A 87 6.52 -3.18 -4.64
CA PRO A 87 5.66 -4.26 -4.17
C PRO A 87 5.96 -4.60 -2.69
N PRO A 88 5.03 -5.28 -1.99
CA PRO A 88 5.37 -5.96 -0.76
C PRO A 88 6.36 -7.11 -1.06
N ALA A 89 7.39 -7.29 -0.24
CA ALA A 89 8.49 -8.23 -0.51
C ALA A 89 8.09 -9.71 -0.68
N LEU A 90 6.85 -10.05 -0.32
CA LEU A 90 6.30 -11.39 -0.56
C LEU A 90 6.10 -11.72 -2.06
N HIS A 91 6.08 -10.71 -2.94
CA HIS A 91 5.74 -10.88 -4.35
C HIS A 91 6.94 -10.70 -5.29
N ALA A 92 7.95 -9.94 -4.89
CA ALA A 92 9.17 -9.74 -5.69
C ALA A 92 10.29 -9.14 -4.84
N PRO A 93 11.58 -9.43 -5.14
CA PRO A 93 12.70 -8.76 -4.50
C PRO A 93 12.69 -7.28 -4.84
N ILE A 94 12.68 -6.41 -3.81
CA ILE A 94 12.66 -4.94 -3.97
C ILE A 94 14.06 -4.33 -4.11
N ASP A 95 15.09 -5.17 -4.14
CA ASP A 95 16.48 -4.79 -4.24
C ASP A 95 16.78 -3.80 -5.37
N PRO A 96 16.29 -3.99 -6.62
CA PRO A 96 16.55 -3.04 -7.70
C PRO A 96 16.03 -1.63 -7.41
N SER A 97 14.87 -1.53 -6.75
CA SER A 97 14.28 -0.23 -6.38
C SER A 97 15.10 0.45 -5.28
N ILE A 98 15.57 -0.32 -4.29
CA ILE A 98 16.46 0.17 -3.23
C ILE A 98 17.80 0.60 -3.83
N ALA A 99 18.44 -0.24 -4.65
CA ALA A 99 19.73 0.06 -5.28
C ALA A 99 19.68 1.34 -6.13
N ALA A 100 18.55 1.60 -6.78
CA ALA A 100 18.36 2.80 -7.63
C ALA A 100 18.08 4.07 -6.84
N ALA A 101 17.62 3.98 -5.59
CA ALA A 101 17.19 5.12 -4.80
C ALA A 101 18.36 5.99 -4.32
N ASP A 102 18.11 7.30 -4.23
CA ASP A 102 18.95 8.25 -3.51
C ASP A 102 18.57 8.35 -2.03
N LEU A 103 17.29 8.07 -1.74
CA LEU A 103 16.73 7.98 -0.39
C LEU A 103 15.63 6.93 -0.40
N VAL A 104 15.61 6.09 0.63
CA VAL A 104 14.53 5.11 0.85
C VAL A 104 13.64 5.58 1.99
N ALA A 105 12.36 5.78 1.72
CA ALA A 105 11.34 6.06 2.71
C ALA A 105 10.66 4.75 3.12
N ILE A 106 10.66 4.46 4.43
CA ILE A 106 10.11 3.22 5.00
C ILE A 106 8.86 3.56 5.81
N PRO A 107 7.66 3.50 5.22
CA PRO A 107 6.43 3.68 5.97
C PRO A 107 6.24 2.53 6.97
N THR A 108 5.93 2.90 8.21
CA THR A 108 5.75 1.95 9.32
C THR A 108 4.56 2.38 10.15
N ARG A 109 3.57 1.52 10.33
CA ARG A 109 2.44 1.80 11.22
C ARG A 109 2.86 1.57 12.67
N PRO A 110 2.27 2.30 13.64
CA PRO A 110 2.57 2.12 15.05
C PRO A 110 1.92 0.82 15.60
N CYS A 111 2.41 -0.33 15.15
CA CYS A 111 2.03 -1.64 15.64
C CYS A 111 3.21 -2.62 15.62
N THR A 112 3.22 -3.60 16.51
CA THR A 112 4.31 -4.57 16.67
C THR A 112 4.68 -5.30 15.38
N HIS A 113 3.71 -5.76 14.62
CA HIS A 113 3.96 -6.47 13.36
C HIS A 113 4.64 -5.62 12.28
N ASP A 114 4.41 -4.30 12.25
CA ASP A 114 5.06 -3.41 11.30
C ASP A 114 6.50 -3.09 11.78
N LEU A 115 6.74 -3.02 13.09
CA LEU A 115 8.08 -2.88 13.66
C LEU A 115 8.97 -4.10 13.32
N ASP A 116 8.44 -5.33 13.48
CA ASP A 116 9.17 -6.55 13.13
C ASP A 116 9.53 -6.58 11.63
N ALA A 117 8.60 -6.18 10.76
CA ALA A 117 8.83 -6.11 9.32
C ALA A 117 9.80 -4.98 8.91
N ALA A 118 9.93 -3.92 9.72
CA ALA A 118 10.85 -2.83 9.47
C ALA A 118 12.31 -3.30 9.50
N GLY A 119 12.68 -4.18 10.44
CA GLY A 119 14.03 -4.73 10.55
C GLY A 119 14.50 -5.44 9.28
N ALA A 120 13.63 -6.25 8.66
CA ALA A 120 13.95 -6.92 7.41
C ALA A 120 14.12 -5.95 6.23
N THR A 121 13.35 -4.85 6.20
CA THR A 121 13.52 -3.79 5.20
C THR A 121 14.81 -3.03 5.42
N VAL A 122 15.16 -2.72 6.67
CA VAL A 122 16.43 -2.06 7.03
C VAL A 122 17.63 -2.89 6.57
N ALA A 123 17.64 -4.19 6.85
CA ALA A 123 18.74 -5.07 6.43
C ALA A 123 19.00 -5.03 4.92
N LEU A 124 17.92 -4.99 4.10
CA LEU A 124 18.05 -4.82 2.65
C LEU A 124 18.64 -3.45 2.28
N VAL A 125 18.16 -2.37 2.89
CA VAL A 125 18.61 -1.02 2.58
C VAL A 125 20.07 -0.81 2.98
N GLU A 126 20.49 -1.31 4.14
CA GLU A 126 21.87 -1.30 4.62
C GLU A 126 22.78 -2.14 3.72
N GLY A 127 22.32 -3.30 3.24
CA GLY A 127 23.05 -4.13 2.28
C GLY A 127 23.36 -3.40 0.97
N HIS A 128 22.57 -2.40 0.60
CA HIS A 128 22.81 -1.53 -0.56
C HIS A 128 23.49 -0.20 -0.21
N ASN A 129 23.88 0.03 1.03
CA ASN A 129 24.49 1.28 1.51
C ASN A 129 23.66 2.53 1.17
N LYS A 130 22.33 2.45 1.29
CA LYS A 130 21.45 3.56 0.95
C LYS A 130 20.98 4.32 2.18
N PRO A 131 20.90 5.65 2.11
CA PRO A 131 20.26 6.41 3.18
C PRO A 131 18.77 6.09 3.23
N PHE A 132 18.23 5.98 4.43
CA PHE A 132 16.82 5.72 4.62
C PHE A 132 16.23 6.53 5.77
N VAL A 133 14.90 6.60 5.79
CA VAL A 133 14.14 7.24 6.83
C VAL A 133 12.84 6.48 7.09
N PHE A 134 12.53 6.25 8.35
CA PHE A 134 11.22 5.75 8.76
C PHE A 134 10.19 6.87 8.73
N ILE A 135 8.98 6.56 8.27
CA ILE A 135 7.82 7.42 8.34
C ILE A 135 6.77 6.71 9.18
N VAL A 136 6.47 7.26 10.37
CA VAL A 136 5.35 6.76 11.18
C VAL A 136 4.06 7.12 10.46
N ASN A 137 3.35 6.11 9.96
CA ASN A 137 2.19 6.25 9.11
C ASN A 137 0.94 5.61 9.71
N GLY A 138 -0.20 6.26 9.59
CA GLY A 138 -1.47 5.76 10.09
C GLY A 138 -1.57 5.77 11.62
N ALA A 139 -0.88 6.69 12.29
CA ALA A 139 -0.97 6.88 13.73
C ALA A 139 -2.36 7.38 14.10
N ALA A 140 -2.95 6.80 15.16
CA ALA A 140 -4.16 7.36 15.74
C ALA A 140 -3.84 8.71 16.40
N PRO A 141 -4.72 9.72 16.31
CA PRO A 141 -4.45 11.06 16.84
C PRO A 141 -4.06 11.09 18.33
N ASP A 142 -4.62 10.17 19.11
CA ASP A 142 -4.44 10.10 20.58
C ASP A 142 -3.69 8.82 21.01
N ALA A 143 -2.90 8.21 20.13
CA ALA A 143 -2.21 6.96 20.43
C ALA A 143 -1.02 7.19 21.37
N GLU A 144 -1.12 6.75 22.61
CA GLU A 144 -0.02 6.70 23.58
C GLU A 144 1.19 5.89 23.07
N LEU A 145 0.97 4.93 22.18
CA LEU A 145 1.99 4.07 21.58
C LEU A 145 2.91 4.78 20.57
N THR A 146 2.54 5.94 20.04
CA THR A 146 3.33 6.61 19.00
C THR A 146 4.74 7.00 19.46
N PRO A 147 4.96 7.56 20.65
CA PRO A 147 6.31 7.86 21.14
C PRO A 147 7.18 6.62 21.34
N GLU A 148 6.62 5.52 21.82
CA GLU A 148 7.33 4.25 22.02
C GLU A 148 7.77 3.65 20.67
N VAL A 149 6.92 3.71 19.66
CA VAL A 149 7.23 3.27 18.28
C VAL A 149 8.34 4.14 17.70
N VAL A 150 8.27 5.45 17.84
CA VAL A 150 9.33 6.37 17.38
C VAL A 150 10.66 6.01 18.03
N LEU A 151 10.66 5.76 19.35
CA LEU A 151 11.86 5.37 20.08
C LEU A 151 12.41 4.03 19.61
N ALA A 152 11.56 3.03 19.36
CA ALA A 152 11.95 1.73 18.86
C ALA A 152 12.58 1.84 17.44
N LEU A 153 11.95 2.59 16.54
CA LEU A 153 12.46 2.82 15.18
C LEU A 153 13.77 3.61 15.20
N ALA A 154 13.91 4.57 16.12
CA ALA A 154 15.13 5.39 16.25
C ALA A 154 16.37 4.59 16.64
N GLN A 155 16.20 3.41 17.23
CA GLN A 155 17.31 2.48 17.49
C GLN A 155 17.88 1.84 16.21
N HIS A 156 17.08 1.80 15.14
CA HIS A 156 17.43 1.19 13.86
C HIS A 156 17.77 2.21 12.77
N GLY A 157 17.43 3.48 12.96
CA GLY A 157 17.73 4.51 11.98
C GLY A 157 16.98 5.81 12.20
N THR A 158 17.10 6.70 11.22
CA THR A 158 16.45 8.02 11.28
C THR A 158 14.93 7.88 11.15
N VAL A 159 14.19 8.54 12.03
CA VAL A 159 12.72 8.64 11.97
C VAL A 159 12.34 10.06 11.54
N ALA A 160 11.38 10.18 10.63
CA ALA A 160 10.86 11.49 10.23
C ALA A 160 10.23 12.21 11.43
N THR A 161 10.47 13.50 11.53
CA THR A 161 9.89 14.35 12.59
C THR A 161 8.40 14.60 12.40
N VAL A 162 7.85 14.13 11.28
CA VAL A 162 6.44 14.25 10.90
C VAL A 162 5.81 12.86 10.96
N THR A 163 4.71 12.77 11.68
CA THR A 163 3.86 11.56 11.72
C THR A 163 2.66 11.78 10.82
N ILE A 164 2.35 10.80 9.99
CA ILE A 164 1.15 10.83 9.15
C ILE A 164 -0.02 10.21 9.94
N PRO A 165 -1.08 10.96 10.19
CA PRO A 165 -2.18 10.48 11.00
C PRO A 165 -3.04 9.46 10.22
N ARG A 166 -3.74 8.63 10.97
CA ARG A 166 -4.81 7.81 10.40
C ARG A 166 -6.02 8.73 10.12
N HIS A 167 -6.25 9.00 8.84
CA HIS A 167 -7.32 9.89 8.42
C HIS A 167 -8.08 9.29 7.21
N VAL A 168 -9.40 9.40 7.24
CA VAL A 168 -10.27 8.87 6.19
C VAL A 168 -10.00 9.50 4.82
N GLY A 169 -9.59 10.76 4.79
CA GLY A 169 -9.23 11.47 3.56
C GLY A 169 -8.15 10.78 2.72
N PHE A 170 -7.21 10.06 3.34
CA PHE A 170 -6.25 9.25 2.57
C PHE A 170 -6.93 8.10 1.83
N VAL A 171 -7.93 7.47 2.44
CA VAL A 171 -8.68 6.38 1.80
C VAL A 171 -9.57 6.91 0.70
N GLU A 172 -10.32 7.99 0.97
CA GLU A 172 -11.23 8.62 0.01
C GLU A 172 -10.48 9.13 -1.23
N SER A 173 -9.37 9.83 -1.02
CA SER A 173 -8.57 10.37 -2.11
C SER A 173 -7.94 9.28 -3.00
N MET A 174 -7.55 8.14 -2.43
CA MET A 174 -7.01 7.03 -3.22
C MET A 174 -8.07 6.30 -4.06
N ILE A 175 -9.35 6.45 -3.74
CA ILE A 175 -10.44 5.80 -4.48
C ILE A 175 -10.80 6.58 -5.75
N ASP A 176 -10.69 7.90 -5.73
CA ASP A 176 -11.12 8.77 -6.83
C ASP A 176 -9.97 9.47 -7.57
N GLY A 177 -8.74 9.04 -7.35
CA GLY A 177 -7.56 9.58 -8.02
C GLY A 177 -7.04 10.90 -7.45
N ARG A 178 -7.63 11.42 -6.37
CA ARG A 178 -7.19 12.65 -5.70
C ARG A 178 -6.15 12.37 -4.61
N THR A 179 -5.71 13.43 -3.98
CA THR A 179 -4.91 13.42 -2.74
C THR A 179 -5.62 14.24 -1.66
N VAL A 180 -5.18 14.11 -0.42
CA VAL A 180 -5.71 14.90 0.69
C VAL A 180 -5.53 16.42 0.48
N MET A 181 -4.55 16.85 -0.31
CA MET A 181 -4.36 18.24 -0.66
C MET A 181 -5.38 18.78 -1.68
N GLU A 182 -6.15 17.91 -2.30
CA GLU A 182 -7.18 18.21 -3.30
C GLU A 182 -8.61 18.03 -2.73
N LEU A 183 -8.72 17.63 -1.46
CA LEU A 183 -9.98 17.57 -0.72
C LEU A 183 -10.32 18.94 -0.09
N PRO A 184 -11.61 19.19 0.23
CA PRO A 184 -12.01 20.39 0.97
C PRO A 184 -11.25 20.54 2.29
N VAL A 185 -10.87 21.77 2.63
CA VAL A 185 -9.86 22.14 3.64
C VAL A 185 -10.26 21.76 5.10
N GLU A 186 -11.51 21.51 5.40
CA GLU A 186 -12.05 21.51 6.79
C GLU A 186 -11.59 20.36 7.69
N ALA A 187 -10.76 19.43 7.26
CA ALA A 187 -10.15 18.41 8.11
C ALA A 187 -9.06 17.62 7.37
N SER A 188 -8.33 18.25 6.48
CA SER A 188 -7.36 17.54 5.63
C SER A 188 -5.99 17.47 6.31
N PRO A 189 -5.33 16.29 6.34
CA PRO A 189 -3.95 16.15 6.76
C PRO A 189 -2.95 16.66 5.68
N ALA A 190 -3.36 17.61 4.86
CA ALA A 190 -2.55 18.18 3.77
C ALA A 190 -1.25 18.80 4.28
N ASP A 191 -1.31 19.48 5.45
CA ASP A 191 -0.13 20.09 6.08
C ASP A 191 0.89 19.03 6.52
N ASP A 192 0.44 17.86 6.96
CA ASP A 192 1.34 16.79 7.36
C ASP A 192 2.05 16.19 6.14
N VAL A 193 1.37 16.09 5.00
CA VAL A 193 2.00 15.69 3.73
C VAL A 193 2.98 16.76 3.24
N ALA A 194 2.66 18.06 3.40
CA ALA A 194 3.56 19.14 3.05
C ALA A 194 4.84 19.10 3.90
N LYS A 195 4.70 18.98 5.22
CA LYS A 195 5.84 18.84 6.15
C LYS A 195 6.66 17.57 5.84
N LEU A 196 5.99 16.47 5.50
CA LEU A 196 6.69 15.24 5.11
C LEU A 196 7.52 15.46 3.83
N TRP A 197 6.95 16.12 2.82
CA TRP A 197 7.70 16.45 1.61
C TRP A 197 8.92 17.33 1.92
N ASP A 198 8.76 18.39 2.69
CA ASP A 198 9.85 19.27 3.08
C ASP A 198 10.96 18.50 3.80
N TYR A 199 10.59 17.59 4.69
CA TYR A 199 11.52 16.72 5.40
C TYR A 199 12.30 15.81 4.45
N LEU A 200 11.62 15.17 3.48
CA LEU A 200 12.23 14.28 2.49
C LEU A 200 13.08 15.06 1.47
N ALA A 201 12.58 16.19 0.99
CA ALA A 201 13.28 17.04 0.03
C ALA A 201 14.63 17.55 0.54
N ASN A 202 14.70 17.89 1.85
CA ASN A 202 15.94 18.29 2.50
C ASN A 202 16.98 17.18 2.67
N ARG A 203 16.57 15.90 2.53
CA ARG A 203 17.44 14.72 2.63
C ARG A 203 17.82 14.16 1.25
N LEU A 204 17.06 14.45 0.24
CA LEU A 204 17.43 14.11 -1.12
C LEU A 204 18.65 14.94 -1.55
N PRO A 205 19.53 14.44 -2.41
CA PRO A 205 20.63 15.20 -2.96
C PRO A 205 20.11 16.54 -3.53
N LYS A 206 20.85 17.63 -3.29
CA LYS A 206 20.52 18.90 -3.92
C LYS A 206 20.59 18.75 -5.44
N ALA A 207 19.67 19.37 -6.16
CA ALA A 207 19.72 19.43 -7.59
C ALA A 207 20.89 20.36 -7.98
N ASP A 208 22.08 19.81 -8.09
CA ASP A 208 23.24 20.54 -8.59
C ASP A 208 23.02 20.83 -10.08
N GLY A 209 23.24 22.06 -10.48
CA GLY A 209 23.17 22.49 -11.87
C GLY A 209 24.32 21.97 -12.75
N ALA A 210 24.91 20.85 -12.42
CA ALA A 210 25.91 20.15 -13.22
C ALA A 210 25.56 18.66 -13.21
N ALA A 211 25.37 18.10 -14.39
CA ALA A 211 25.29 16.67 -14.62
C ALA A 211 26.60 16.00 -14.21
N ALA A 212 26.76 15.74 -12.91
CA ALA A 212 27.80 14.83 -12.45
C ALA A 212 27.44 13.46 -13.05
N GLN A 213 28.31 12.96 -13.93
CA GLN A 213 28.25 11.62 -14.50
C GLN A 213 28.24 10.62 -13.34
N ARG A 214 27.04 10.20 -12.89
CA ARG A 214 26.94 9.01 -12.08
C ARG A 214 27.25 7.83 -12.98
N PRO A 215 28.10 6.89 -12.54
CA PRO A 215 28.33 5.68 -13.32
C PRO A 215 27.00 4.97 -13.55
N PRO A 216 26.82 4.26 -14.68
CA PRO A 216 25.62 3.50 -14.94
C PRO A 216 25.36 2.56 -13.75
N VAL A 217 24.11 2.47 -13.33
CA VAL A 217 23.70 1.54 -12.27
C VAL A 217 23.89 0.12 -12.80
N VAL A 218 25.03 -0.47 -12.53
CA VAL A 218 25.28 -1.88 -12.85
C VAL A 218 24.58 -2.69 -11.76
N ILE A 219 23.37 -3.12 -12.06
CA ILE A 219 22.69 -4.15 -11.28
C ILE A 219 23.46 -5.44 -11.58
N ALA A 220 24.33 -5.87 -10.68
CA ALA A 220 24.91 -7.21 -10.75
C ALA A 220 23.76 -8.22 -10.56
N VAL A 221 23.25 -8.73 -11.67
CA VAL A 221 22.42 -9.93 -11.68
C VAL A 221 23.40 -11.05 -11.34
N SER A 222 23.42 -11.49 -10.10
CA SER A 222 24.12 -12.71 -9.72
C SER A 222 23.43 -13.88 -10.41
N ASP A 223 24.08 -14.39 -11.45
CA ASP A 223 23.69 -15.63 -12.12
C ASP A 223 23.63 -16.77 -11.07
N PRO A 224 22.51 -17.51 -10.96
CA PRO A 224 22.43 -18.64 -10.02
C PRO A 224 23.12 -19.91 -10.53
N ALA A 225 24.06 -19.83 -11.46
CA ALA A 225 24.71 -20.97 -12.07
C ALA A 225 26.20 -21.05 -11.72
N ALA A 226 26.57 -21.28 -10.47
CA ALA A 226 27.86 -21.86 -10.08
C ALA A 226 27.86 -22.30 -8.61
N ALA A 227 27.08 -23.30 -8.28
CA ALA A 227 27.34 -24.16 -7.13
C ALA A 227 26.97 -25.58 -7.52
N SER A 228 27.98 -26.36 -7.90
CA SER A 228 27.88 -27.80 -8.16
C SER A 228 27.43 -28.52 -6.90
N ALA A 229 26.31 -29.25 -7.02
CA ALA A 229 25.76 -30.14 -6.01
C ALA A 229 26.63 -31.40 -5.82
N PRO A 230 26.53 -32.05 -4.67
CA PRO A 230 26.50 -33.50 -4.60
C PRO A 230 25.07 -34.00 -4.42
N ALA A 231 24.76 -35.06 -5.12
CA ALA A 231 23.49 -35.74 -5.15
C ALA A 231 23.11 -36.32 -3.77
N ALA A 232 21.86 -36.12 -3.37
CA ALA A 232 21.19 -36.94 -2.38
C ALA A 232 19.68 -36.97 -2.60
N SER A 233 19.18 -38.16 -2.88
CA SER A 233 17.87 -38.78 -2.60
C SER A 233 16.58 -37.97 -2.74
N ALA A 234 15.66 -38.52 -3.54
CA ALA A 234 14.31 -38.06 -3.77
C ALA A 234 13.49 -37.85 -2.48
N PRO A 235 12.67 -36.79 -2.44
CA PRO A 235 11.72 -36.59 -1.34
C PRO A 235 10.43 -37.39 -1.57
N PRO A 236 9.75 -37.77 -0.48
CA PRO A 236 8.42 -38.37 -0.54
C PRO A 236 7.37 -37.33 -0.93
N ALA A 237 6.24 -37.86 -1.44
CA ALA A 237 5.11 -37.19 -2.02
C ALA A 237 4.66 -35.88 -1.34
N ALA A 238 4.25 -34.93 -2.19
CA ALA A 238 3.71 -33.63 -1.87
C ALA A 238 2.57 -33.69 -0.83
N ALA A 239 2.81 -33.12 0.33
CA ALA A 239 1.73 -32.62 1.18
C ALA A 239 1.26 -31.29 0.60
N GLU A 240 -0.04 -31.15 0.35
CA GLU A 240 -0.70 -29.96 -0.13
C GLU A 240 -0.32 -28.74 0.73
N ALA A 241 0.25 -27.76 0.10
CA ALA A 241 0.57 -26.48 0.73
C ALA A 241 -0.74 -25.82 1.16
N LYS A 242 -0.93 -25.60 2.45
CA LYS A 242 -1.99 -24.73 2.97
C LYS A 242 -1.86 -23.36 2.29
N PRO A 243 -2.98 -22.75 1.84
CA PRO A 243 -2.93 -21.47 1.17
C PRO A 243 -2.36 -20.40 2.11
N ALA A 244 -1.50 -19.55 1.55
CA ALA A 244 -0.92 -18.40 2.22
C ALA A 244 -2.02 -17.51 2.81
N ASN A 245 -1.75 -16.93 3.97
CA ASN A 245 -2.63 -16.10 4.79
C ASN A 245 -3.54 -15.18 3.95
N PRO A 246 -4.87 -15.34 3.99
CA PRO A 246 -5.81 -14.56 3.16
C PRO A 246 -5.80 -13.05 3.45
N GLU A 247 -5.16 -12.61 4.54
CA GLU A 247 -5.05 -11.19 4.89
C GLU A 247 -4.10 -10.39 3.98
N ALA A 248 -3.12 -11.04 3.36
CA ALA A 248 -2.13 -10.39 2.50
C ALA A 248 -2.66 -9.98 1.10
N MET A 249 -3.83 -10.46 0.69
CA MET A 249 -4.43 -10.19 -0.63
C MET A 249 -5.59 -9.18 -0.62
N ARG A 250 -5.77 -8.41 0.46
CA ARG A 250 -6.96 -7.57 0.61
C ARG A 250 -6.75 -6.15 0.09
N ARG A 251 -7.46 -5.80 -0.97
CA ARG A 251 -7.40 -4.51 -1.68
C ARG A 251 -7.99 -3.32 -0.88
N TYR A 252 -8.82 -3.56 0.15
CA TYR A 252 -9.54 -2.54 0.89
C TYR A 252 -9.38 -2.71 2.40
N PRO A 253 -9.30 -1.60 3.18
CA PRO A 253 -9.30 -1.67 4.63
C PRO A 253 -10.58 -2.33 5.14
N ARG A 254 -10.46 -3.19 6.15
CA ARG A 254 -11.59 -3.84 6.81
C ARG A 254 -11.92 -3.13 8.11
N PHE A 255 -13.21 -2.97 8.32
CA PHE A 255 -13.77 -2.44 9.54
C PHE A 255 -14.36 -3.60 10.35
N ASN A 256 -14.02 -3.68 11.62
CA ASN A 256 -14.70 -4.58 12.55
C ASN A 256 -16.15 -4.08 12.70
N TYR A 257 -17.11 -4.89 12.32
CA TYR A 257 -18.51 -4.43 12.20
C TYR A 257 -19.43 -5.08 13.25
N GLU A 258 -19.23 -6.35 13.59
CA GLU A 258 -19.95 -7.14 14.60
C GLU A 258 -21.45 -6.78 14.73
N ARG A 259 -22.17 -6.80 13.62
CA ARG A 259 -23.62 -6.44 13.59
C ARG A 259 -24.44 -7.47 12.85
N PRO A 260 -25.74 -7.63 13.27
CA PRO A 260 -26.68 -8.48 12.55
C PRO A 260 -26.96 -7.92 11.15
N ALA A 261 -27.16 -8.84 10.21
CA ALA A 261 -27.48 -8.58 8.82
C ALA A 261 -28.35 -9.71 8.27
N THR A 262 -28.90 -9.49 7.08
CA THR A 262 -29.65 -10.52 6.36
C THR A 262 -28.92 -10.90 5.08
N LEU A 263 -28.73 -12.19 4.85
CA LEU A 263 -28.18 -12.73 3.61
C LEU A 263 -29.32 -13.28 2.76
N VAL A 264 -29.48 -12.74 1.54
CA VAL A 264 -30.45 -13.24 0.56
C VAL A 264 -29.75 -14.23 -0.36
N VAL A 265 -30.26 -15.46 -0.36
CA VAL A 265 -29.72 -16.59 -1.15
C VAL A 265 -30.85 -17.15 -2.01
N GLY A 266 -30.79 -16.92 -3.32
CA GLY A 266 -31.90 -17.24 -4.22
C GLY A 266 -33.20 -16.48 -3.81
N ASN A 267 -34.25 -17.22 -3.50
CA ASN A 267 -35.54 -16.66 -3.05
C ASN A 267 -35.71 -16.68 -1.51
N GLY A 268 -34.67 -17.02 -0.75
CA GLY A 268 -34.73 -17.13 0.71
C GLY A 268 -33.87 -16.08 1.40
N GLU A 269 -34.29 -15.67 2.59
CA GLU A 269 -33.55 -14.79 3.48
C GLU A 269 -33.04 -15.57 4.70
N VAL A 270 -31.81 -15.28 5.14
CA VAL A 270 -31.17 -15.92 6.27
C VAL A 270 -30.48 -14.88 7.13
N ASP A 271 -30.70 -14.92 8.42
CA ASP A 271 -30.00 -14.06 9.37
C ASP A 271 -28.52 -14.44 9.47
N CYS A 272 -27.67 -13.44 9.51
CA CYS A 272 -26.24 -13.61 9.66
C CYS A 272 -25.66 -12.50 10.54
N ILE A 273 -24.40 -12.70 10.98
CA ILE A 273 -23.65 -11.66 11.70
C ILE A 273 -22.44 -11.32 10.82
N VAL A 274 -22.25 -10.04 10.56
CA VAL A 274 -21.07 -9.53 9.86
C VAL A 274 -19.97 -9.29 10.89
N HIS A 275 -18.86 -10.01 10.77
CA HIS A 275 -17.69 -9.83 11.64
C HIS A 275 -16.85 -8.63 11.20
N ASP A 276 -16.50 -8.61 9.93
CA ASP A 276 -15.76 -7.50 9.33
C ASP A 276 -16.26 -7.19 7.92
N ILE A 277 -16.09 -5.96 7.50
CA ILE A 277 -16.54 -5.48 6.18
C ILE A 277 -15.54 -4.49 5.60
N SER A 278 -15.40 -4.51 4.29
CA SER A 278 -14.61 -3.56 3.49
C SER A 278 -15.37 -3.18 2.23
N ALA A 279 -14.84 -2.25 1.43
CA ALA A 279 -15.42 -1.94 0.12
C ALA A 279 -15.38 -3.12 -0.87
N GLY A 280 -14.49 -4.08 -0.66
CA GLY A 280 -14.37 -5.26 -1.53
C GLY A 280 -15.11 -6.50 -1.06
N GLY A 281 -15.59 -6.56 0.19
CA GLY A 281 -16.26 -7.75 0.70
C GLY A 281 -16.46 -7.76 2.21
N ALA A 282 -17.05 -8.83 2.72
CA ALA A 282 -17.32 -9.02 4.14
C ALA A 282 -16.99 -10.46 4.58
N LEU A 283 -16.68 -10.61 5.86
CA LEU A 283 -16.67 -11.91 6.54
C LEU A 283 -17.94 -12.00 7.38
N ILE A 284 -18.76 -13.01 7.12
CA ILE A 284 -20.02 -13.20 7.82
C ILE A 284 -20.02 -14.56 8.53
N ARG A 285 -20.78 -14.65 9.61
CA ARG A 285 -21.20 -15.91 10.21
C ARG A 285 -22.65 -16.19 9.84
N VAL A 286 -22.90 -17.32 9.22
CA VAL A 286 -24.21 -17.71 8.70
C VAL A 286 -24.48 -19.19 9.01
N GLY A 287 -25.63 -19.46 9.64
CA GLY A 287 -26.01 -20.82 10.06
C GLY A 287 -26.53 -21.72 8.93
N ARG A 288 -26.70 -21.17 7.71
CA ARG A 288 -27.16 -21.92 6.53
C ARG A 288 -25.98 -22.27 5.62
N ASP A 289 -26.11 -23.38 4.92
CA ASP A 289 -25.12 -23.82 3.93
C ASP A 289 -25.21 -22.91 2.68
N VAL A 290 -24.13 -22.14 2.41
CA VAL A 290 -23.93 -21.34 1.20
C VAL A 290 -22.74 -21.93 0.44
N LYS A 291 -22.85 -22.02 -0.87
CA LYS A 291 -21.80 -22.66 -1.70
C LYS A 291 -20.81 -21.63 -2.21
N VAL A 292 -19.53 -22.00 -2.27
CA VAL A 292 -18.50 -21.18 -2.91
C VAL A 292 -18.87 -20.98 -4.39
N GLY A 293 -18.78 -19.72 -4.86
CA GLY A 293 -19.22 -19.31 -6.19
C GLY A 293 -20.70 -18.90 -6.27
N GLU A 294 -21.48 -19.06 -5.20
CA GLU A 294 -22.89 -18.68 -5.18
C GLU A 294 -23.04 -17.16 -5.13
N THR A 295 -23.98 -16.62 -5.95
CA THR A 295 -24.33 -15.19 -5.91
C THR A 295 -25.37 -14.96 -4.83
N VAL A 296 -25.07 -14.03 -3.93
CA VAL A 296 -25.89 -13.68 -2.78
C VAL A 296 -26.05 -12.16 -2.68
N THR A 297 -26.96 -11.69 -1.85
CA THR A 297 -27.06 -10.25 -1.53
C THR A 297 -27.00 -10.08 -0.03
N LEU A 298 -26.01 -9.35 0.46
CA LEU A 298 -25.91 -8.96 1.87
C LEU A 298 -26.71 -7.68 2.09
N VAL A 299 -27.65 -7.72 3.03
CA VAL A 299 -28.51 -6.58 3.38
C VAL A 299 -28.08 -6.07 4.75
N LEU A 300 -27.66 -4.82 4.79
CA LEU A 300 -27.15 -4.15 5.99
C LEU A 300 -28.02 -2.97 6.36
N ASN A 301 -28.43 -2.90 7.62
CA ASN A 301 -29.20 -1.76 8.14
C ASN A 301 -28.38 -0.47 8.05
N GLY A 302 -28.95 0.56 7.41
CA GLY A 302 -28.30 1.86 7.22
C GLY A 302 -27.30 1.94 6.05
N ILE A 303 -27.03 0.82 5.35
CA ILE A 303 -26.12 0.78 4.19
C ILE A 303 -26.88 0.38 2.93
N GLY A 304 -27.76 -0.63 3.01
CA GLY A 304 -28.55 -1.12 1.88
C GLY A 304 -28.17 -2.54 1.44
N ARG A 305 -28.46 -2.84 0.17
CA ARG A 305 -28.30 -4.17 -0.44
C ARG A 305 -26.99 -4.24 -1.22
N LEU A 306 -26.12 -5.19 -0.88
CA LEU A 306 -24.80 -5.36 -1.47
C LEU A 306 -24.73 -6.71 -2.20
N PRO A 307 -24.79 -6.72 -3.53
CA PRO A 307 -24.55 -7.93 -4.33
C PRO A 307 -23.17 -8.49 -4.07
N ALA A 308 -23.07 -9.79 -3.88
CA ALA A 308 -21.81 -10.45 -3.53
C ALA A 308 -21.74 -11.88 -4.10
N GLU A 309 -20.52 -12.39 -4.18
CA GLU A 309 -20.20 -13.77 -4.49
C GLU A 309 -19.50 -14.42 -3.30
N VAL A 310 -19.88 -15.63 -2.93
CA VAL A 310 -19.22 -16.41 -1.88
C VAL A 310 -17.86 -16.90 -2.38
N ARG A 311 -16.76 -16.46 -1.77
CA ARG A 311 -15.38 -16.81 -2.21
C ARG A 311 -14.74 -17.91 -1.44
N HIS A 312 -15.06 -18.05 -0.16
CA HIS A 312 -14.61 -19.16 0.68
C HIS A 312 -15.63 -19.41 1.77
N ARG A 313 -15.60 -20.63 2.29
CA ARG A 313 -16.39 -21.03 3.44
C ARG A 313 -15.54 -21.91 4.35
N GLU A 314 -15.67 -21.70 5.63
CA GLU A 314 -15.02 -22.49 6.68
C GLU A 314 -15.99 -22.55 7.88
N ASP A 315 -16.49 -23.73 8.18
CA ASP A 315 -17.49 -24.00 9.22
C ASP A 315 -18.75 -23.12 9.07
N ASP A 316 -19.01 -22.26 10.06
CA ASP A 316 -20.14 -21.33 10.10
C ASP A 316 -19.81 -19.95 9.48
N ARG A 317 -18.57 -19.76 8.94
CA ARG A 317 -18.12 -18.50 8.35
C ARG A 317 -18.07 -18.57 6.84
N ALA A 318 -18.47 -17.46 6.20
CA ALA A 318 -18.37 -17.30 4.76
C ALA A 318 -17.73 -15.95 4.43
N GLY A 319 -16.76 -15.97 3.51
CA GLY A 319 -16.16 -14.77 2.94
C GLY A 319 -16.88 -14.36 1.67
N LEU A 320 -17.39 -13.14 1.66
CA LEU A 320 -18.11 -12.54 0.55
C LEU A 320 -17.21 -11.56 -0.20
N ARG A 321 -17.25 -11.58 -1.52
CA ARG A 321 -16.70 -10.55 -2.39
C ARG A 321 -17.85 -9.75 -2.98
N PHE A 322 -17.88 -8.45 -2.78
CA PHE A 322 -18.90 -7.58 -3.35
C PHE A 322 -18.71 -7.42 -4.87
N VAL A 323 -19.85 -7.40 -5.57
CA VAL A 323 -19.94 -7.13 -7.00
C VAL A 323 -20.58 -5.76 -7.16
N LEU A 324 -19.76 -4.72 -6.99
CA LEU A 324 -20.17 -3.32 -6.98
C LEU A 324 -19.41 -2.54 -8.06
N ASP A 325 -20.05 -1.55 -8.67
CA ASP A 325 -19.35 -0.58 -9.51
C ASP A 325 -18.52 0.42 -8.64
N PRO A 326 -17.61 1.19 -9.23
CA PRO A 326 -16.78 2.13 -8.48
C PRO A 326 -17.54 3.18 -7.66
N LYS A 327 -18.70 3.65 -8.16
CA LYS A 327 -19.55 4.63 -7.44
C LYS A 327 -20.22 3.99 -6.22
N GLN A 328 -20.72 2.78 -6.37
CA GLN A 328 -21.30 2.00 -5.28
C GLN A 328 -20.24 1.66 -4.21
N GLN A 329 -19.03 1.31 -4.63
CA GLN A 329 -17.89 1.06 -3.70
C GLN A 329 -17.55 2.31 -2.90
N LEU A 330 -17.49 3.47 -3.54
CA LEU A 330 -17.24 4.76 -2.87
C LEU A 330 -18.37 5.09 -1.87
N GLY A 331 -19.62 4.90 -2.26
CA GLY A 331 -20.77 5.07 -1.37
C GLY A 331 -20.70 4.17 -0.14
N LEU A 332 -20.29 2.91 -0.34
CA LEU A 332 -20.12 1.95 0.75
C LEU A 332 -19.03 2.38 1.74
N VAL A 333 -17.87 2.85 1.25
CA VAL A 333 -16.79 3.35 2.10
C VAL A 333 -17.25 4.52 2.97
N LYS A 334 -17.95 5.49 2.38
CA LYS A 334 -18.50 6.66 3.10
C LYS A 334 -19.46 6.23 4.21
N ASN A 335 -20.37 5.32 3.91
CA ASN A 335 -21.34 4.81 4.88
C ASN A 335 -20.66 4.02 6.01
N LEU A 336 -19.68 3.18 5.69
CA LEU A 336 -18.91 2.42 6.69
C LEU A 336 -18.10 3.34 7.61
N SER A 337 -17.45 4.36 7.05
CA SER A 337 -16.68 5.35 7.84
C SER A 337 -17.57 6.12 8.80
N ALA A 338 -18.79 6.53 8.35
CA ALA A 338 -19.75 7.22 9.21
C ALA A 338 -20.26 6.33 10.36
N ILE A 339 -20.52 5.04 10.08
CA ILE A 339 -21.02 4.09 11.09
C ILE A 339 -19.94 3.74 12.14
N VAL A 340 -18.66 3.68 11.72
CA VAL A 340 -17.55 3.41 12.64
C VAL A 340 -17.22 4.64 13.49
N ALA A 341 -17.38 5.83 12.94
CA ALA A 341 -17.17 7.10 13.69
C ALA A 341 -18.25 7.36 14.77
N THR A 342 -19.44 6.73 14.66
CA THR A 342 -20.55 6.90 15.62
C THR A 342 -20.61 5.83 16.71
N LYS A 343 -19.54 5.06 16.93
CA LYS A 343 -19.49 4.11 18.06
C LYS A 343 -19.25 4.89 19.36
N PRO A 344 -20.16 4.77 20.38
CA PRO A 344 -19.94 5.40 21.69
C PRO A 344 -18.77 4.74 22.43
#